data_3e3324b9b732806e3df25463f484e861
#
_entry.id   3e3324b9b732806e3df25463f484e861
#
_cell.length_a   1.000
_cell.length_b   1.000
_cell.length_c   1.000
_cell.angle_alpha   90.00
_cell.angle_beta   90.00
_cell.angle_gamma   90.00
#
_symmetry.space_group_name_H-M   'P 1'
#
loop_
_entity.id
_entity.type
_entity.pdbx_description
1 polymer ?
#
loop_
_entity_poly.entity_id
_entity_poly.type
_entity_poly.pdbx_seq_one_letter_code
_entity_poly.pdbx_strand_id
1 'polypeptide(L)'
;MTEIRHNLAIKATPEKIYKAITTQKELANWWTKDTIAAPEVGFVNVFIFGKFRNEMKVTELAHNKKVEWECINSIPEWIGTRISFELQEKDNHTLLRFTHGGWKEVTDTFAGCNYDWAISIKSLKSLCETGNGTPYQNK
;
A
#
# COMPACT_ATOMS: atom_id res chain seq x y z
N MET A 1 8.05 19.09 0.26
CA MET A 1 7.39 18.08 1.08
C MET A 1 8.17 16.78 1.01
N THR A 2 8.28 16.14 2.12
CA THR A 2 9.08 14.92 2.26
C THR A 2 8.23 13.70 1.93
N GLU A 3 8.82 12.76 1.18
CA GLU A 3 8.09 11.54 0.81
C GLU A 3 8.98 10.31 0.81
N ILE A 4 8.37 9.18 1.11
CA ILE A 4 8.96 7.85 0.97
C ILE A 4 8.62 7.36 -0.44
N ARG A 5 9.61 6.80 -1.14
CA ARG A 5 9.40 6.27 -2.49
C ARG A 5 10.08 4.92 -2.65
N HIS A 6 9.39 4.00 -3.32
CA HIS A 6 9.95 2.70 -3.68
C HIS A 6 9.50 2.36 -5.09
N ASN A 7 10.47 2.06 -5.95
CA ASN A 7 10.21 1.61 -7.32
C ASN A 7 10.71 0.20 -7.48
N LEU A 8 9.89 -0.68 -8.04
CA LEU A 8 10.32 -2.05 -8.28
C LEU A 8 9.59 -2.69 -9.44
N ALA A 9 10.24 -3.69 -10.05
CA ALA A 9 9.65 -4.49 -11.10
C ALA A 9 8.96 -5.71 -10.49
N ILE A 10 7.71 -5.93 -10.89
CA ILE A 10 6.92 -7.08 -10.45
C ILE A 10 6.57 -7.91 -11.69
N LYS A 11 6.88 -9.20 -11.66
CA LYS A 11 6.57 -10.12 -12.75
C LYS A 11 5.11 -10.55 -12.66
N ALA A 12 4.22 -9.62 -12.94
CA ALA A 12 2.79 -9.83 -12.96
C ALA A 12 2.15 -8.74 -13.82
N THR A 13 0.90 -8.96 -14.24
CA THR A 13 0.17 -7.98 -15.03
C THR A 13 -0.28 -6.81 -14.16
N PRO A 14 -0.50 -5.62 -14.73
CA PRO A 14 -1.09 -4.50 -13.99
C PRO A 14 -2.44 -4.86 -13.38
N GLU A 15 -3.24 -5.65 -14.07
CA GLU A 15 -4.55 -6.11 -13.57
C GLU A 15 -4.39 -6.89 -12.25
N LYS A 16 -3.45 -7.82 -12.21
CA LYS A 16 -3.21 -8.63 -11.02
C LYS A 16 -2.75 -7.78 -9.84
N ILE A 17 -1.84 -6.85 -10.10
CA ILE A 17 -1.33 -5.94 -9.06
C ILE A 17 -2.43 -5.00 -8.59
N TYR A 18 -3.20 -4.43 -9.52
CA TYR A 18 -4.31 -3.55 -9.18
C TYR A 18 -5.31 -4.23 -8.24
N LYS A 19 -5.64 -5.48 -8.54
CA LYS A 19 -6.51 -6.28 -7.68
C LYS A 19 -5.89 -6.47 -6.29
N ALA A 20 -4.58 -6.69 -6.24
CA ALA A 20 -3.86 -6.92 -4.98
C ALA A 20 -3.84 -5.68 -4.07
N ILE A 21 -4.00 -4.48 -4.62
CA ILE A 21 -3.97 -3.23 -3.84
C ILE A 21 -5.36 -2.60 -3.67
N THR A 22 -6.42 -3.24 -4.14
CA THR A 22 -7.77 -2.69 -4.04
C THR A 22 -8.76 -3.59 -3.33
N THR A 23 -8.57 -4.92 -3.37
CA THR A 23 -9.54 -5.85 -2.78
C THR A 23 -9.16 -6.25 -1.36
N GLN A 24 -10.17 -6.44 -0.52
CA GLN A 24 -9.96 -6.83 0.89
C GLN A 24 -9.18 -8.12 1.01
N LYS A 25 -9.55 -9.14 0.24
CA LYS A 25 -8.91 -10.45 0.29
C LYS A 25 -7.43 -10.36 -0.02
N GLU A 26 -7.07 -9.64 -1.08
CA GLU A 26 -5.67 -9.55 -1.52
C GLU A 26 -4.85 -8.66 -0.60
N LEU A 27 -5.39 -7.53 -0.15
CA LEU A 27 -4.72 -6.66 0.81
C LEU A 27 -4.40 -7.42 2.11
N ALA A 28 -5.32 -8.28 2.54
CA ALA A 28 -5.10 -9.12 3.73
C ALA A 28 -4.01 -10.17 3.52
N ASN A 29 -3.68 -10.48 2.27
CA ASN A 29 -2.67 -11.49 1.96
C ASN A 29 -1.25 -10.95 1.83
N TRP A 30 -1.07 -9.62 1.82
CA TRP A 30 0.29 -9.08 1.78
C TRP A 30 0.58 -8.00 2.83
N TRP A 31 -0.41 -7.25 3.32
CA TRP A 31 -0.14 -6.16 4.26
C TRP A 31 -0.51 -6.54 5.70
N THR A 32 -1.78 -6.69 6.01
CA THR A 32 -2.19 -7.18 7.32
C THR A 32 -3.44 -8.06 7.20
N LYS A 33 -3.48 -9.15 7.94
CA LYS A 33 -4.64 -10.05 7.93
C LYS A 33 -5.91 -9.35 8.37
N ASP A 34 -5.80 -8.37 9.24
CA ASP A 34 -6.93 -7.62 9.78
C ASP A 34 -7.20 -6.40 8.92
N THR A 35 -7.86 -6.62 7.79
CA THR A 35 -8.14 -5.61 6.76
C THR A 35 -9.63 -5.56 6.44
N ILE A 36 -10.17 -4.36 6.33
CA ILE A 36 -11.50 -4.09 5.76
C ILE A 36 -11.27 -3.13 4.60
N ALA A 37 -11.64 -3.53 3.38
CA ALA A 37 -11.36 -2.71 2.20
C ALA A 37 -12.37 -2.98 1.09
N ALA A 38 -12.56 -2.00 0.23
CA ALA A 38 -13.35 -2.13 -0.99
C ALA A 38 -12.74 -1.27 -2.11
N PRO A 39 -12.80 -1.73 -3.37
CA PRO A 39 -12.30 -0.97 -4.51
C PRO A 39 -13.29 0.11 -4.94
N GLU A 40 -13.49 1.11 -4.08
CA GLU A 40 -14.51 2.14 -4.26
C GLU A 40 -13.97 3.46 -3.76
N VAL A 41 -14.02 4.50 -4.59
CA VAL A 41 -13.62 5.86 -4.21
C VAL A 41 -14.54 6.35 -3.11
N GLY A 42 -13.96 6.89 -2.04
CA GLY A 42 -14.68 7.33 -0.85
C GLY A 42 -14.77 6.29 0.25
N PHE A 43 -14.55 5.01 -0.07
CA PHE A 43 -14.54 3.97 0.95
C PHE A 43 -13.34 4.16 1.89
N VAL A 44 -13.56 3.97 3.19
CA VAL A 44 -12.48 4.05 4.17
C VAL A 44 -11.97 2.64 4.44
N ASN A 45 -10.81 2.33 3.89
CA ASN A 45 -10.13 1.07 4.17
C ASN A 45 -9.58 1.11 5.60
N VAL A 46 -9.69 0.00 6.32
CA VAL A 46 -9.17 -0.12 7.68
C VAL A 46 -8.12 -1.21 7.72
N PHE A 47 -6.93 -0.86 8.22
CA PHE A 47 -5.81 -1.79 8.37
C PHE A 47 -5.34 -1.79 9.82
N ILE A 48 -5.42 -2.95 10.47
CA ILE A 48 -5.08 -3.06 11.89
C ILE A 48 -3.80 -3.87 12.07
N PHE A 49 -2.82 -3.27 12.74
CA PHE A 49 -1.55 -3.91 13.08
C PHE A 49 -1.44 -3.96 14.61
N GLY A 50 -1.89 -5.07 15.20
CA GLY A 50 -1.93 -5.19 16.64
C GLY A 50 -2.91 -4.18 17.24
N LYS A 51 -2.40 -3.22 18.00
CA LYS A 51 -3.22 -2.16 18.60
C LYS A 51 -3.30 -0.89 17.73
N PHE A 52 -2.60 -0.88 16.59
CA PHE A 52 -2.59 0.28 15.69
C PHE A 52 -3.67 0.13 14.63
N ARG A 53 -4.61 1.08 14.61
CA ARG A 53 -5.68 1.12 13.63
C ARG A 53 -5.41 2.25 12.65
N ASN A 54 -5.33 1.90 11.37
CA ASN A 54 -5.08 2.86 10.31
C ASN A 54 -6.32 2.93 9.40
N GLU A 55 -6.81 4.15 9.16
CA GLU A 55 -7.96 4.37 8.29
C GLU A 55 -7.51 5.17 7.08
N MET A 56 -7.68 4.57 5.90
CA MET A 56 -7.22 5.11 4.63
C MET A 56 -8.43 5.30 3.72
N LYS A 57 -8.75 6.56 3.40
CA LYS A 57 -9.84 6.86 2.49
C LYS A 57 -9.34 6.71 1.05
N VAL A 58 -10.04 5.93 0.25
CA VAL A 58 -9.72 5.78 -1.17
C VAL A 58 -10.07 7.08 -1.88
N THR A 59 -9.08 7.75 -2.42
CA THR A 59 -9.24 9.05 -3.09
C THR A 59 -9.15 8.98 -4.61
N GLU A 60 -8.45 7.97 -5.15
CA GLU A 60 -8.33 7.82 -6.59
C GLU A 60 -8.20 6.34 -6.97
N LEU A 61 -8.96 5.94 -8.01
CA LEU A 61 -8.84 4.63 -8.64
C LEU A 61 -8.83 4.84 -10.15
N ALA A 62 -7.66 4.67 -10.76
CA ALA A 62 -7.52 4.62 -12.22
C ALA A 62 -7.25 3.16 -12.57
N HIS A 63 -8.21 2.49 -13.19
CA HIS A 63 -8.19 1.04 -13.42
C HIS A 63 -6.87 0.55 -14.01
N ASN A 64 -6.21 -0.38 -13.33
CA ASN A 64 -4.92 -0.96 -13.69
C ASN A 64 -3.75 0.02 -13.80
N LYS A 65 -3.92 1.27 -13.34
CA LYS A 65 -2.91 2.33 -13.48
C LYS A 65 -2.51 3.01 -12.19
N LYS A 66 -3.48 3.29 -11.31
CA LYS A 66 -3.19 4.05 -10.09
C LYS A 66 -4.21 3.82 -9.00
N VAL A 67 -3.71 3.77 -7.77
CA VAL A 67 -4.53 3.76 -6.54
C VAL A 67 -3.94 4.80 -5.60
N GLU A 68 -4.80 5.63 -5.00
CA GLU A 68 -4.37 6.58 -3.99
C GLU A 68 -5.29 6.52 -2.78
N TRP A 69 -4.69 6.60 -1.60
CA TRP A 69 -5.39 6.69 -0.33
C TRP A 69 -4.93 7.94 0.43
N GLU A 70 -5.83 8.56 1.15
CA GLU A 70 -5.51 9.60 2.13
C GLU A 70 -5.64 9.00 3.53
N CYS A 71 -4.61 9.14 4.36
CA CYS A 71 -4.67 8.68 5.75
C CYS A 71 -5.49 9.67 6.56
N ILE A 72 -6.63 9.21 7.07
CA ILE A 72 -7.54 10.04 7.87
C ILE A 72 -7.49 9.71 9.35
N ASN A 73 -6.96 8.55 9.73
CA ASN A 73 -6.78 8.17 11.12
C ASN A 73 -5.64 7.17 11.23
N SER A 74 -4.67 7.47 12.09
CA SER A 74 -3.48 6.63 12.34
C SER A 74 -2.66 7.28 13.45
N ILE A 75 -1.35 6.98 13.52
CA ILE A 75 -0.43 7.75 14.32
C ILE A 75 -0.40 9.20 13.80
N PRO A 76 -0.14 10.18 14.68
CA PRO A 76 -0.26 11.60 14.27
C PRO A 76 0.53 11.98 13.03
N GLU A 77 1.74 11.45 12.84
CA GLU A 77 2.57 11.79 11.69
C GLU A 77 2.00 11.29 10.36
N TRP A 78 1.11 10.31 10.37
CA TRP A 78 0.49 9.76 9.17
C TRP A 78 -0.77 10.53 8.77
N ILE A 79 -1.45 11.16 9.72
CA ILE A 79 -2.73 11.83 9.44
C ILE A 79 -2.52 12.95 8.43
N GLY A 80 -3.29 12.92 7.34
CA GLY A 80 -3.18 13.88 6.24
C GLY A 80 -2.17 13.51 5.17
N THR A 81 -1.38 12.44 5.38
CA THR A 81 -0.46 11.96 4.34
C THR A 81 -1.22 11.17 3.27
N ARG A 82 -0.59 10.97 2.12
CA ARG A 82 -1.18 10.23 1.00
C ARG A 82 -0.27 9.09 0.58
N ILE A 83 -0.89 7.96 0.29
CA ILE A 83 -0.20 6.76 -0.18
C ILE A 83 -0.69 6.49 -1.58
N SER A 84 0.24 6.32 -2.54
CA SER A 84 -0.13 6.05 -3.92
C SER A 84 0.69 4.91 -4.51
N PHE A 85 0.04 4.19 -5.41
CA PHE A 85 0.63 3.09 -6.18
C PHE A 85 0.35 3.40 -7.64
N GLU A 86 1.41 3.58 -8.43
CA GLU A 86 1.30 3.79 -9.87
C GLU A 86 1.88 2.59 -10.60
N LEU A 87 1.14 2.09 -11.59
CA LEU A 87 1.49 0.88 -12.34
C LEU A 87 1.77 1.25 -13.78
N GLN A 88 2.93 0.83 -14.29
CA GLN A 88 3.29 1.02 -15.68
C GLN A 88 3.69 -0.33 -16.29
N GLU A 89 2.94 -0.76 -17.30
CA GLU A 89 3.23 -2.00 -17.98
C GLU A 89 4.52 -1.89 -18.80
N LYS A 90 5.37 -2.90 -18.67
CA LYS A 90 6.59 -3.08 -19.45
C LYS A 90 6.48 -4.43 -20.18
N ASP A 91 7.45 -4.78 -21.01
CA ASP A 91 7.36 -5.98 -21.85
C ASP A 91 7.10 -7.28 -21.10
N ASN A 92 7.78 -7.53 -19.99
CA ASN A 92 7.65 -8.79 -19.27
C ASN A 92 7.33 -8.59 -17.78
N HIS A 93 6.95 -7.37 -17.39
CA HIS A 93 6.69 -7.06 -15.99
C HIS A 93 5.91 -5.76 -15.88
N THR A 94 5.53 -5.41 -14.66
CA THR A 94 4.93 -4.11 -14.35
C THR A 94 5.87 -3.36 -13.43
N LEU A 95 6.13 -2.09 -13.75
CA LEU A 95 6.85 -1.21 -12.84
C LEU A 95 5.87 -0.62 -11.86
N LEU A 96 6.11 -0.84 -10.56
CA LEU A 96 5.35 -0.22 -9.48
C LEU A 96 6.13 0.98 -8.95
N ARG A 97 5.48 2.13 -8.92
CA ARG A 97 6.00 3.32 -8.22
C ARG A 97 5.14 3.58 -7.01
N PHE A 98 5.71 3.35 -5.85
CA PHE A 98 5.05 3.56 -4.57
C PHE A 98 5.50 4.88 -3.96
N THR A 99 4.55 5.65 -3.42
CA THR A 99 4.85 6.91 -2.74
C THR A 99 4.00 7.03 -1.48
N HIS A 100 4.63 7.40 -0.37
CA HIS A 100 3.93 7.84 0.84
C HIS A 100 4.37 9.26 1.11
N GLY A 101 3.60 10.22 0.65
CA GLY A 101 3.94 11.64 0.66
C GLY A 101 3.14 12.45 1.65
N GLY A 102 3.53 13.72 1.81
CA GLY A 102 2.84 14.65 2.71
C GLY A 102 3.40 14.65 4.12
N TRP A 103 4.54 14.00 4.37
CA TRP A 103 5.21 14.08 5.66
C TRP A 103 5.74 15.50 5.89
N LYS A 104 5.63 15.97 7.12
CA LYS A 104 6.11 17.33 7.46
C LYS A 104 7.62 17.39 7.56
N GLU A 105 8.24 16.32 8.06
CA GLU A 105 9.71 16.27 8.25
C GLU A 105 10.20 14.83 8.32
N VAL A 106 11.53 14.67 8.23
CA VAL A 106 12.18 13.36 8.40
C VAL A 106 12.45 13.14 9.87
N THR A 107 11.68 12.24 10.48
CA THR A 107 11.81 11.85 11.87
C THR A 107 12.26 10.39 11.97
N ASP A 108 12.48 9.91 13.18
CA ASP A 108 12.75 8.49 13.39
C ASP A 108 11.57 7.63 12.96
N THR A 109 10.34 8.14 13.16
CA THR A 109 9.12 7.46 12.68
C THR A 109 9.13 7.35 11.16
N PHE A 110 9.48 8.41 10.47
CA PHE A 110 9.61 8.41 9.01
C PHE A 110 10.63 7.36 8.56
N ALA A 111 11.80 7.33 9.20
CA ALA A 111 12.87 6.38 8.86
C ALA A 111 12.42 4.94 9.07
N GLY A 112 11.76 4.65 10.19
CA GLY A 112 11.22 3.32 10.47
C GLY A 112 10.14 2.91 9.48
N CYS A 113 9.25 3.84 9.13
CA CYS A 113 8.20 3.58 8.14
C CYS A 113 8.77 3.33 6.75
N ASN A 114 9.86 4.00 6.38
CA ASN A 114 10.54 3.73 5.12
C ASN A 114 10.99 2.27 5.04
N TYR A 115 11.61 1.77 6.12
CA TYR A 115 12.03 0.38 6.20
C TYR A 115 10.83 -0.57 6.15
N ASP A 116 9.79 -0.28 6.92
CA ASP A 116 8.58 -1.10 6.97
C ASP A 116 7.89 -1.15 5.61
N TRP A 117 7.83 -0.04 4.88
CA TRP A 117 7.26 -0.03 3.54
C TRP A 117 8.04 -0.90 2.57
N ALA A 118 9.37 -0.89 2.65
CA ALA A 118 10.19 -1.76 1.80
C ALA A 118 9.83 -3.23 2.02
N ILE A 119 9.65 -3.63 3.27
CA ILE A 119 9.25 -5.00 3.63
C ILE A 119 7.83 -5.30 3.13
N SER A 120 6.89 -4.38 3.34
CA SER A 120 5.50 -4.54 2.91
C SER A 120 5.38 -4.64 1.39
N ILE A 121 6.10 -3.80 0.66
CA ILE A 121 6.07 -3.82 -0.81
C ILE A 121 6.73 -5.11 -1.34
N LYS A 122 7.75 -5.63 -0.65
CA LYS A 122 8.33 -6.93 -0.98
C LYS A 122 7.29 -8.04 -0.83
N SER A 123 6.45 -7.96 0.21
CA SER A 123 5.35 -8.91 0.43
C SER A 123 4.33 -8.84 -0.71
N LEU A 124 3.97 -7.62 -1.15
CA LEU A 124 3.08 -7.42 -2.29
C LEU A 124 3.66 -8.07 -3.55
N LYS A 125 4.94 -7.81 -3.83
CA LYS A 125 5.63 -8.41 -4.98
C LYS A 125 5.56 -9.95 -4.92
N SER A 126 5.84 -10.52 -3.75
CA SER A 126 5.80 -11.97 -3.55
C SER A 126 4.39 -12.52 -3.81
N LEU A 127 3.36 -11.86 -3.29
CA LEU A 127 1.99 -12.28 -3.53
C LEU A 127 1.67 -12.31 -5.02
N CYS A 128 2.03 -11.26 -5.74
CA CYS A 128 1.73 -11.14 -7.17
C CYS A 128 2.51 -12.15 -8.02
N GLU A 129 3.75 -12.48 -7.63
CA GLU A 129 4.62 -13.36 -8.42
C GLU A 129 4.47 -14.83 -8.06
N THR A 130 4.16 -15.16 -6.81
CA THR A 130 4.14 -16.54 -6.31
C THR A 130 2.79 -16.98 -5.77
N GLY A 131 1.88 -16.05 -5.51
CA GLY A 131 0.62 -16.35 -4.84
C GLY A 131 0.70 -16.30 -3.32
N ASN A 132 1.87 -16.02 -2.75
CA ASN A 132 2.09 -16.00 -1.31
C ASN A 132 2.76 -14.71 -0.86
N GLY A 133 2.08 -13.95 0.00
CA GLY A 133 2.64 -12.79 0.68
C GLY A 133 2.99 -13.13 2.13
N THR A 134 3.51 -12.14 2.85
CA THR A 134 3.87 -12.28 4.27
C THR A 134 3.19 -11.17 5.08
N PRO A 135 1.85 -11.19 5.18
CA PRO A 135 1.14 -10.13 5.88
C PRO A 135 1.37 -10.18 7.38
N TYR A 136 1.20 -9.03 8.02
CA TYR A 136 1.21 -8.96 9.48
C TYR A 136 0.06 -9.79 10.04
N GLN A 137 0.33 -10.52 11.12
CA GLN A 137 -0.68 -11.30 11.84
C GLN A 137 -0.54 -11.07 13.32
N ASN A 138 -1.66 -10.88 14.01
CA ASN A 138 -1.71 -10.94 15.46
C ASN A 138 -1.46 -12.38 15.90
N LYS A 139 -0.59 -12.52 16.88
CA LYS A 139 -0.31 -13.84 17.49
C LYS A 139 -1.08 -14.03 18.79
#